data_68fd4a947f20b14694320599357d9329
#
_entry.id   68fd4a947f20b14694320599357d9329
#
_cell.length_a   1.000
_cell.length_b   1.000
_cell.length_c   1.000
_cell.angle_alpha   90.00
_cell.angle_beta   90.00
_cell.angle_gamma   90.00
#
_symmetry.space_group_name_H-M   'P 1'
#
loop_
_entity.id
_entity.type
_entity.pdbx_description
1 polymer ?
#
loop_
_entity_poly.entity_id
_entity_poly.type
_entity_poly.pdbx_seq_one_letter_code
_entity_poly.pdbx_strand_id
1 'polypeptide(L)'
;MDNVKILEVKQSIFASNDEQAAALRAELKQEKIFLLNLMSAPGSGKTTTLRRTIAALQNELRIGVMEADIDSDVDARAIAETGAKAIQLHTGGMCHLDAEMTRQGLAGLGTGGLDLVILENVGNLVCPAEFDTGAVKNAMILSVPEGHDKPLKYPLMFQVCDVVLVNKIDVLPYFDFDMDKCRAYVALRNPNTRVIPICARTGEGIDEWADWLKEQVRAWQA
;
A
#
# COMPACT_ATOMS: atom_id res chain seq x y z
N MET A 1 -22.95 -31.70 -8.53
CA MET A 1 -22.29 -30.76 -7.62
C MET A 1 -22.07 -29.51 -8.44
N ASP A 2 -22.89 -28.49 -8.21
CA ASP A 2 -22.92 -27.31 -9.06
C ASP A 2 -21.77 -26.36 -8.70
N ASN A 3 -20.59 -26.55 -9.30
CA ASN A 3 -19.48 -25.61 -9.25
C ASN A 3 -19.86 -24.21 -9.79
N VAL A 4 -20.92 -24.12 -10.59
CA VAL A 4 -21.45 -22.88 -11.15
C VAL A 4 -21.95 -21.92 -10.08
N LYS A 5 -22.59 -22.43 -9.02
CA LYS A 5 -23.15 -21.62 -7.94
C LYS A 5 -22.07 -20.95 -7.05
N ILE A 6 -20.95 -21.64 -6.85
CA ILE A 6 -19.80 -21.12 -6.09
C ILE A 6 -19.06 -20.05 -6.90
N LEU A 7 -18.92 -20.23 -8.22
CA LEU A 7 -18.35 -19.24 -9.12
C LEU A 7 -19.20 -17.97 -9.21
N GLU A 8 -20.52 -18.09 -9.27
CA GLU A 8 -21.45 -16.96 -9.28
C GLU A 8 -21.39 -16.17 -7.97
N VAL A 9 -21.29 -16.82 -6.82
CA VAL A 9 -21.16 -16.17 -5.51
C VAL A 9 -19.82 -15.43 -5.40
N LYS A 10 -18.72 -16.04 -5.81
CA LYS A 10 -17.40 -15.39 -5.81
C LYS A 10 -17.37 -14.18 -6.75
N GLN A 11 -17.88 -14.32 -7.94
CA GLN A 11 -17.96 -13.24 -8.92
C GLN A 11 -18.86 -12.10 -8.44
N SER A 12 -19.98 -12.40 -7.80
CA SER A 12 -20.87 -11.41 -7.20
C SER A 12 -20.20 -10.63 -6.06
N ILE A 13 -19.41 -11.28 -5.23
CA ILE A 13 -18.67 -10.62 -4.14
C ILE A 13 -17.64 -9.65 -4.71
N PHE A 14 -16.83 -10.05 -5.69
CA PHE A 14 -15.84 -9.19 -6.33
C PHE A 14 -16.50 -8.02 -7.07
N ALA A 15 -17.53 -8.26 -7.87
CA ALA A 15 -18.26 -7.21 -8.58
C ALA A 15 -18.84 -6.17 -7.62
N SER A 16 -19.43 -6.61 -6.50
CA SER A 16 -19.91 -5.69 -5.46
C SER A 16 -18.80 -4.87 -4.82
N ASN A 17 -17.63 -5.48 -4.57
CA ASN A 17 -16.47 -4.78 -4.04
C ASN A 17 -15.96 -3.72 -5.03
N ASP A 18 -15.87 -4.04 -6.33
CA ASP A 18 -15.38 -3.12 -7.35
C ASP A 18 -16.30 -1.89 -7.49
N GLU A 19 -17.63 -2.08 -7.40
CA GLU A 19 -18.60 -0.98 -7.37
C GLU A 19 -18.40 -0.11 -6.13
N GLN A 20 -18.22 -0.71 -4.95
CA GLN A 20 -17.97 0.01 -3.70
C GLN A 20 -16.64 0.75 -3.73
N ALA A 21 -15.59 0.15 -4.29
CA ALA A 21 -14.28 0.77 -4.47
C ALA A 21 -14.35 1.99 -5.40
N ALA A 22 -15.08 1.86 -6.51
CA ALA A 22 -15.29 2.98 -7.44
C ALA A 22 -16.07 4.13 -6.77
N ALA A 23 -17.12 3.82 -6.00
CA ALA A 23 -17.89 4.81 -5.25
C ALA A 23 -17.03 5.51 -4.20
N LEU A 24 -16.25 4.76 -3.43
CA LEU A 24 -15.33 5.31 -2.42
C LEU A 24 -14.30 6.25 -3.07
N ARG A 25 -13.72 5.84 -4.19
CA ARG A 25 -12.75 6.66 -4.94
C ARG A 25 -13.37 7.97 -5.45
N ALA A 26 -14.65 7.94 -5.86
CA ALA A 26 -15.38 9.14 -6.26
C ALA A 26 -15.62 10.10 -5.08
N GLU A 27 -15.96 9.59 -3.90
CA GLU A 27 -16.09 10.37 -2.67
C GLU A 27 -14.77 11.03 -2.28
N LEU A 28 -13.68 10.26 -2.25
CA LEU A 28 -12.34 10.76 -1.96
C LEU A 28 -11.88 11.86 -2.94
N LYS A 29 -12.30 11.77 -4.22
CA LYS A 29 -12.03 12.82 -5.22
C LYS A 29 -12.77 14.12 -4.89
N GLN A 30 -14.02 14.04 -4.47
CA GLN A 30 -14.81 15.22 -4.07
C GLN A 30 -14.21 15.88 -2.80
N GLU A 31 -13.73 15.07 -1.87
CA GLU A 31 -13.08 15.53 -0.64
C GLU A 31 -11.62 15.95 -0.83
N LYS A 32 -11.05 15.71 -2.02
CA LYS A 32 -9.64 15.96 -2.37
C LYS A 32 -8.64 15.19 -1.48
N ILE A 33 -9.03 14.04 -0.99
CA ILE A 33 -8.20 13.16 -0.16
C ILE A 33 -7.56 12.11 -1.07
N PHE A 34 -6.23 12.02 -1.02
CA PHE A 34 -5.49 10.97 -1.71
C PHE A 34 -5.34 9.76 -0.79
N LEU A 35 -5.88 8.61 -1.19
CA LEU A 35 -5.70 7.35 -0.48
C LEU A 35 -4.67 6.48 -1.19
N LEU A 36 -3.60 6.13 -0.46
CA LEU A 36 -2.58 5.18 -0.89
C LEU A 36 -2.81 3.85 -0.21
N ASN A 37 -2.87 2.74 -0.94
CA ASN A 37 -2.80 1.39 -0.39
C ASN A 37 -1.35 0.92 -0.41
N LEU A 38 -0.76 0.63 0.76
CA LEU A 38 0.60 0.18 0.94
C LEU A 38 0.63 -1.30 1.29
N MET A 39 1.14 -2.12 0.39
CA MET A 39 1.19 -3.57 0.49
C MET A 39 2.61 -4.09 0.64
N SER A 40 2.78 -5.25 1.24
CA SER A 40 4.08 -5.94 1.30
C SER A 40 3.99 -7.32 1.92
N ALA A 41 5.08 -8.07 1.87
CA ALA A 41 5.28 -9.23 2.77
C ALA A 41 5.56 -8.78 4.22
N PRO A 42 5.33 -9.64 5.21
CA PRO A 42 5.78 -9.41 6.58
C PRO A 42 7.31 -9.19 6.63
N GLY A 43 7.73 -8.27 7.50
CA GLY A 43 9.17 -7.99 7.69
C GLY A 43 9.86 -7.21 6.55
N SER A 44 9.15 -6.73 5.53
CA SER A 44 9.71 -5.90 4.44
C SER A 44 10.16 -4.51 4.89
N GLY A 45 9.70 -4.04 6.06
CA GLY A 45 10.01 -2.74 6.63
C GLY A 45 8.93 -1.68 6.42
N LYS A 46 7.64 -2.06 6.38
CA LYS A 46 6.49 -1.15 6.23
C LYS A 46 6.51 0.00 7.22
N THR A 47 6.46 -0.30 8.51
CA THR A 47 6.40 0.69 9.60
C THR A 47 7.57 1.66 9.55
N THR A 48 8.81 1.17 9.29
CA THR A 48 9.99 2.02 9.15
C THR A 48 9.87 2.94 7.93
N THR A 49 9.38 2.42 6.80
CA THR A 49 9.15 3.21 5.58
C THR A 49 8.08 4.27 5.82
N LEU A 50 6.97 3.93 6.47
CA LEU A 50 5.91 4.88 6.83
C LEU A 50 6.41 6.01 7.71
N ARG A 51 7.16 5.71 8.77
CA ARG A 51 7.74 6.74 9.66
C ARG A 51 8.64 7.70 8.89
N ARG A 52 9.46 7.20 7.96
CA ARG A 52 10.31 8.03 7.08
C ARG A 52 9.48 8.86 6.11
N THR A 53 8.44 8.27 5.54
CA THR A 53 7.50 8.96 4.63
C THR A 53 6.81 10.12 5.34
N ILE A 54 6.30 9.89 6.56
CA ILE A 54 5.65 10.92 7.37
C ILE A 54 6.65 12.04 7.69
N ALA A 55 7.84 11.70 8.16
CA ALA A 55 8.87 12.68 8.49
C ALA A 55 9.27 13.56 7.29
N ALA A 56 9.29 12.98 6.08
CA ALA A 56 9.62 13.72 4.85
C ALA A 56 8.48 14.64 4.38
N LEU A 57 7.21 14.30 4.67
CA LEU A 57 6.04 14.96 4.08
C LEU A 57 5.20 15.82 5.05
N GLN A 58 5.33 15.64 6.37
CA GLN A 58 4.45 16.26 7.37
C GLN A 58 4.44 17.79 7.39
N ASN A 59 5.48 18.43 6.84
CA ASN A 59 5.55 19.88 6.73
C ASN A 59 4.78 20.43 5.51
N GLU A 60 4.43 19.56 4.55
CA GLU A 60 3.74 19.93 3.31
C GLU A 60 2.33 19.31 3.22
N LEU A 61 2.10 18.14 3.82
CA LEU A 61 0.85 17.38 3.75
C LEU A 61 0.35 17.01 5.15
N ARG A 62 -0.97 17.08 5.33
CA ARG A 62 -1.66 16.55 6.52
C ARG A 62 -1.95 15.09 6.30
N ILE A 63 -1.27 14.22 7.07
CA ILE A 63 -1.24 12.79 6.83
C ILE A 63 -2.03 12.05 7.90
N GLY A 64 -2.87 11.11 7.45
CA GLY A 64 -3.49 10.08 8.29
C GLY A 64 -3.01 8.69 7.88
N VAL A 65 -2.98 7.77 8.83
CA VAL A 65 -2.56 6.37 8.60
C VAL A 65 -3.61 5.43 9.18
N MET A 66 -3.98 4.44 8.38
CA MET A 66 -4.80 3.31 8.81
C MET A 66 -3.90 2.05 8.78
N GLU A 67 -3.67 1.48 9.94
CA GLU A 67 -2.87 0.27 10.12
C GLU A 67 -3.78 -0.95 10.16
N ALA A 68 -3.60 -1.89 9.24
CA ALA A 68 -4.35 -3.14 9.23
C ALA A 68 -3.49 -4.30 9.74
N ASP A 69 -3.89 -4.86 10.85
CA ASP A 69 -3.26 -6.06 11.42
C ASP A 69 -4.34 -7.02 11.91
N ILE A 70 -3.93 -8.28 12.14
CA ILE A 70 -4.85 -9.32 12.62
C ILE A 70 -5.23 -9.05 14.07
N ASP A 71 -4.28 -8.65 14.93
CA ASP A 71 -4.51 -8.48 16.39
C ASP A 71 -3.47 -7.58 17.11
N SER A 72 -2.57 -6.87 16.41
CA SER A 72 -1.51 -6.05 17.02
C SER A 72 -1.81 -4.55 16.86
N ASP A 73 -1.48 -3.75 17.88
CA ASP A 73 -1.56 -2.28 17.85
C ASP A 73 -0.17 -1.60 17.93
N VAL A 74 0.91 -2.39 17.87
CA VAL A 74 2.28 -1.89 18.04
C VAL A 74 2.67 -0.92 16.94
N ASP A 75 2.30 -1.21 15.70
CA ASP A 75 2.64 -0.38 14.54
C ASP A 75 1.85 0.93 14.55
N ALA A 76 0.56 0.89 14.85
CA ALA A 76 -0.25 2.11 14.97
C ALA A 76 0.28 3.07 16.07
N ARG A 77 0.76 2.53 17.20
CA ARG A 77 1.39 3.34 18.27
C ARG A 77 2.68 3.99 17.77
N ALA A 78 3.52 3.22 17.07
CA ALA A 78 4.76 3.74 16.51
C ALA A 78 4.54 4.85 15.48
N ILE A 79 3.43 4.81 14.73
CA ILE A 79 3.01 5.87 13.81
C ILE A 79 2.45 7.08 14.59
N ALA A 80 1.63 6.88 15.61
CA ALA A 80 1.09 7.97 16.42
C ALA A 80 2.21 8.80 17.10
N GLU A 81 3.34 8.18 17.47
CA GLU A 81 4.53 8.88 17.99
C GLU A 81 5.12 9.90 17.00
N THR A 82 4.85 9.78 15.71
CA THR A 82 5.28 10.77 14.69
C THR A 82 4.45 12.05 14.71
N GLY A 83 3.32 12.06 15.42
CA GLY A 83 2.34 13.13 15.40
C GLY A 83 1.30 13.03 14.29
N ALA A 84 1.40 12.03 13.41
CA ALA A 84 0.37 11.76 12.40
C ALA A 84 -0.89 11.15 13.05
N LYS A 85 -2.05 11.42 12.46
CA LYS A 85 -3.30 10.79 12.88
C LYS A 85 -3.26 9.32 12.50
N ALA A 86 -3.46 8.42 13.45
CA ALA A 86 -3.40 6.99 13.21
C ALA A 86 -4.60 6.25 13.80
N ILE A 87 -5.04 5.19 13.13
CA ILE A 87 -6.05 4.26 13.62
C ILE A 87 -5.62 2.82 13.32
N GLN A 88 -5.89 1.91 14.24
CA GLN A 88 -5.72 0.47 14.04
C GLN A 88 -7.02 -0.14 13.53
N LEU A 89 -6.93 -0.95 12.48
CA LEU A 89 -8.01 -1.74 11.94
C LEU A 89 -7.76 -3.22 12.26
N HIS A 90 -8.60 -3.81 13.10
CA HIS A 90 -8.57 -5.26 13.35
C HIS A 90 -9.40 -5.97 12.29
N THR A 91 -8.75 -6.81 11.49
CA THR A 91 -9.41 -7.49 10.37
C THR A 91 -10.24 -8.72 10.77
N GLY A 92 -10.21 -9.09 12.07
CA GLY A 92 -10.93 -10.26 12.56
C GLY A 92 -10.45 -11.59 11.95
N GLY A 93 -9.16 -11.66 11.60
CA GLY A 93 -8.54 -12.84 10.99
C GLY A 93 -8.53 -12.84 9.46
N MET A 94 -9.04 -11.80 8.81
CA MET A 94 -8.95 -11.67 7.35
C MET A 94 -7.55 -11.20 6.95
N CYS A 95 -7.05 -11.73 5.84
CA CYS A 95 -5.69 -11.49 5.33
C CYS A 95 -5.62 -10.32 4.32
N HIS A 96 -6.68 -9.53 4.20
CA HIS A 96 -6.80 -8.37 3.31
C HIS A 96 -7.83 -7.39 3.83
N LEU A 97 -7.86 -6.21 3.23
CA LEU A 97 -8.95 -5.24 3.34
C LEU A 97 -9.65 -5.09 1.99
N ASP A 98 -10.96 -4.88 2.04
CA ASP A 98 -11.80 -4.51 0.90
C ASP A 98 -12.23 -3.03 0.97
N ALA A 99 -13.04 -2.60 0.02
CA ALA A 99 -13.51 -1.21 -0.06
C ALA A 99 -14.39 -0.80 1.12
N GLU A 100 -15.25 -1.69 1.62
CA GLU A 100 -16.14 -1.39 2.75
C GLU A 100 -15.35 -1.30 4.06
N MET A 101 -14.41 -2.20 4.30
CA MET A 101 -13.51 -2.13 5.46
C MET A 101 -12.66 -0.84 5.42
N THR A 102 -12.19 -0.45 4.23
CA THR A 102 -11.47 0.81 4.01
C THR A 102 -12.34 2.01 4.33
N ARG A 103 -13.61 2.03 3.88
CA ARG A 103 -14.59 3.08 4.19
C ARG A 103 -14.81 3.23 5.70
N GLN A 104 -14.99 2.11 6.40
CA GLN A 104 -15.14 2.11 7.87
C GLN A 104 -13.89 2.65 8.55
N GLY A 105 -12.70 2.29 8.07
CA GLY A 105 -11.44 2.82 8.55
C GLY A 105 -11.32 4.33 8.38
N LEU A 106 -11.66 4.86 7.20
CA LEU A 106 -11.67 6.30 6.92
C LEU A 106 -12.65 7.06 7.82
N ALA A 107 -13.85 6.51 8.02
CA ALA A 107 -14.84 7.08 8.92
C ALA A 107 -14.33 7.11 10.38
N GLY A 108 -13.71 6.02 10.84
CA GLY A 108 -13.12 5.91 12.17
C GLY A 108 -11.91 6.85 12.36
N LEU A 109 -11.06 7.00 11.35
CA LEU A 109 -9.95 7.94 11.34
C LEU A 109 -10.44 9.39 11.38
N GLY A 110 -11.53 9.69 10.68
CA GLY A 110 -12.01 11.06 10.50
C GLY A 110 -11.11 11.87 9.58
N THR A 111 -11.45 11.92 8.31
CA THR A 111 -10.62 12.45 7.22
C THR A 111 -10.59 13.97 7.10
N GLY A 112 -11.46 14.68 7.84
CA GLY A 112 -11.56 16.13 7.76
C GLY A 112 -10.22 16.84 7.92
N GLY A 113 -9.81 17.54 6.86
CA GLY A 113 -8.57 18.29 6.84
C GLY A 113 -7.32 17.49 6.49
N LEU A 114 -7.42 16.22 6.11
CA LEU A 114 -6.29 15.43 5.60
C LEU A 114 -6.11 15.63 4.10
N ASP A 115 -4.87 15.57 3.64
CA ASP A 115 -4.49 15.61 2.22
C ASP A 115 -4.15 14.21 1.70
N LEU A 116 -3.55 13.39 2.56
CA LEU A 116 -3.08 12.05 2.27
C LEU A 116 -3.52 11.09 3.38
N VAL A 117 -4.12 9.97 3.00
CA VAL A 117 -4.30 8.82 3.89
C VAL A 117 -3.51 7.65 3.34
N ILE A 118 -2.72 7.00 4.18
CA ILE A 118 -2.02 5.77 3.85
C ILE A 118 -2.70 4.61 4.57
N LEU A 119 -3.20 3.66 3.80
CA LEU A 119 -3.68 2.38 4.29
C LEU A 119 -2.52 1.39 4.26
N GLU A 120 -1.96 1.05 5.42
CA GLU A 120 -1.05 -0.10 5.53
C GLU A 120 -1.89 -1.36 5.53
N ASN A 121 -1.82 -2.13 4.44
CA ASN A 121 -2.56 -3.37 4.30
C ASN A 121 -1.86 -4.51 5.07
N VAL A 122 -2.61 -5.58 5.36
CA VAL A 122 -2.09 -6.78 6.01
C VAL A 122 -0.87 -7.31 5.25
N GLY A 123 0.15 -7.75 5.99
CA GLY A 123 1.38 -8.31 5.41
C GLY A 123 1.14 -9.61 4.66
N ASN A 124 0.82 -9.53 3.36
CA ASN A 124 0.51 -10.64 2.48
C ASN A 124 0.73 -10.23 1.02
N LEU A 125 1.22 -11.15 0.17
CA LEU A 125 1.47 -10.88 -1.27
C LEU A 125 0.39 -11.45 -2.21
N VAL A 126 -0.66 -12.06 -1.68
CA VAL A 126 -1.72 -12.69 -2.47
C VAL A 126 -3.04 -11.93 -2.28
N CYS A 127 -3.66 -12.10 -1.12
CA CYS A 127 -5.01 -11.58 -0.87
C CYS A 127 -5.15 -10.06 -1.08
N PRO A 128 -4.24 -9.19 -0.60
CA PRO A 128 -4.37 -7.74 -0.81
C PRO A 128 -4.34 -7.29 -2.28
N ALA A 129 -3.83 -8.13 -3.18
CA ALA A 129 -3.82 -7.84 -4.61
C ALA A 129 -5.14 -8.22 -5.31
N GLU A 130 -5.97 -9.07 -4.68
CA GLU A 130 -7.23 -9.55 -5.25
C GLU A 130 -8.40 -8.60 -5.01
N PHE A 131 -8.30 -7.72 -3.98
CA PHE A 131 -9.39 -6.85 -3.56
C PHE A 131 -9.04 -5.38 -3.75
N ASP A 132 -9.86 -4.67 -4.52
CA ASP A 132 -9.75 -3.21 -4.64
C ASP A 132 -10.22 -2.55 -3.33
N THR A 133 -9.33 -1.81 -2.69
CA THR A 133 -9.60 -1.09 -1.45
C THR A 133 -10.26 0.28 -1.67
N GLY A 134 -10.48 0.70 -2.91
CA GLY A 134 -10.89 2.07 -3.25
C GLY A 134 -9.74 3.08 -3.21
N ALA A 135 -8.50 2.64 -3.04
CA ALA A 135 -7.33 3.52 -3.07
C ALA A 135 -7.12 4.14 -4.46
N VAL A 136 -6.54 5.33 -4.47
CA VAL A 136 -6.18 6.06 -5.71
C VAL A 136 -4.98 5.43 -6.38
N LYS A 137 -4.00 4.99 -5.57
CA LYS A 137 -2.76 4.35 -6.00
C LYS A 137 -2.39 3.20 -5.08
N ASN A 138 -1.71 2.21 -5.66
CA ASN A 138 -1.16 1.05 -4.96
C ASN A 138 0.36 1.12 -4.94
N ALA A 139 0.95 1.09 -3.75
CA ALA A 139 2.39 0.94 -3.54
C ALA A 139 2.70 -0.42 -2.93
N MET A 140 3.83 -1.00 -3.29
CA MET A 140 4.31 -2.26 -2.74
C MET A 140 5.75 -2.11 -2.25
N ILE A 141 6.05 -2.64 -1.07
CA ILE A 141 7.43 -2.73 -0.57
C ILE A 141 7.94 -4.15 -0.77
N LEU A 142 8.98 -4.28 -1.57
CA LEU A 142 9.77 -5.49 -1.76
C LEU A 142 11.12 -5.28 -1.07
N SER A 143 11.51 -6.13 -0.12
CA SER A 143 12.84 -6.01 0.47
C SER A 143 13.87 -6.89 -0.22
N VAL A 144 15.14 -6.42 -0.27
CA VAL A 144 16.26 -7.16 -0.89
C VAL A 144 16.35 -8.63 -0.43
N PRO A 145 16.21 -8.96 0.87
CA PRO A 145 16.24 -10.37 1.31
C PRO A 145 15.15 -11.27 0.75
N GLU A 146 14.07 -10.70 0.22
CA GLU A 146 12.96 -11.49 -0.36
C GLU A 146 13.30 -12.04 -1.76
N GLY A 147 14.27 -11.44 -2.46
CA GLY A 147 14.71 -11.85 -3.78
C GLY A 147 14.04 -11.07 -4.93
N HIS A 148 14.82 -10.85 -5.99
CA HIS A 148 14.41 -10.10 -7.18
C HIS A 148 13.38 -10.83 -8.06
N ASP A 149 13.15 -12.14 -7.78
CA ASP A 149 12.22 -13.00 -8.54
C ASP A 149 10.76 -12.97 -8.03
N LYS A 150 10.47 -12.21 -6.97
CA LYS A 150 9.12 -12.05 -6.43
C LYS A 150 8.07 -11.64 -7.48
N PRO A 151 8.35 -10.75 -8.45
CA PRO A 151 7.36 -10.44 -9.49
C PRO A 151 6.97 -11.63 -10.38
N LEU A 152 7.82 -12.65 -10.47
CA LEU A 152 7.51 -13.88 -11.18
C LEU A 152 6.62 -14.81 -10.35
N LYS A 153 6.79 -14.83 -9.03
CA LYS A 153 6.07 -15.71 -8.09
C LYS A 153 4.69 -15.17 -7.69
N TYR A 154 4.56 -13.84 -7.63
CA TYR A 154 3.34 -13.13 -7.22
C TYR A 154 2.89 -12.13 -8.30
N PRO A 155 2.55 -12.59 -9.51
CA PRO A 155 2.36 -11.71 -10.67
C PRO A 155 1.25 -10.66 -10.46
N LEU A 156 0.15 -11.03 -9.80
CA LEU A 156 -0.98 -10.12 -9.59
C LEU A 156 -0.59 -8.93 -8.70
N MET A 157 0.18 -9.17 -7.62
CA MET A 157 0.65 -8.11 -6.73
C MET A 157 1.40 -7.01 -7.51
N PHE A 158 2.30 -7.41 -8.41
CA PHE A 158 3.08 -6.45 -9.19
C PHE A 158 2.31 -5.88 -10.39
N GLN A 159 1.25 -6.55 -10.83
CA GLN A 159 0.37 -6.05 -11.89
C GLN A 159 -0.49 -4.87 -11.41
N VAL A 160 -0.96 -4.90 -10.16
CA VAL A 160 -1.86 -3.87 -9.60
C VAL A 160 -1.11 -2.68 -9.01
N CYS A 161 0.23 -2.75 -8.88
CA CYS A 161 1.02 -1.69 -8.25
C CYS A 161 1.39 -0.57 -9.24
N ASP A 162 1.24 0.68 -8.79
CA ASP A 162 1.73 1.87 -9.48
C ASP A 162 3.22 2.13 -9.19
N VAL A 163 3.67 1.73 -7.99
CA VAL A 163 5.06 1.87 -7.55
C VAL A 163 5.51 0.69 -6.70
N VAL A 164 6.74 0.27 -6.89
CA VAL A 164 7.44 -0.74 -6.07
C VAL A 164 8.63 -0.07 -5.40
N LEU A 165 8.65 -0.06 -4.08
CA LEU A 165 9.78 0.38 -3.27
C LEU A 165 10.66 -0.85 -2.99
N VAL A 166 11.87 -0.88 -3.55
CA VAL A 166 12.84 -1.93 -3.22
C VAL A 166 13.61 -1.50 -2.00
N ASN A 167 13.19 -1.99 -0.83
CA ASN A 167 13.73 -1.59 0.47
C ASN A 167 14.93 -2.44 0.91
N LYS A 168 15.68 -1.92 1.88
CA LYS A 168 16.88 -2.53 2.45
C LYS A 168 18.02 -2.65 1.45
N ILE A 169 18.21 -1.63 0.59
CA ILE A 169 19.31 -1.65 -0.39
C ILE A 169 20.70 -1.63 0.27
N ASP A 170 20.79 -1.25 1.54
CA ASP A 170 22.01 -1.31 2.34
C ASP A 170 22.55 -2.73 2.54
N VAL A 171 21.71 -3.75 2.34
CA VAL A 171 22.15 -5.17 2.44
C VAL A 171 22.39 -5.83 1.07
N LEU A 172 22.27 -5.10 -0.05
CA LEU A 172 22.54 -5.62 -1.40
C LEU A 172 23.86 -6.42 -1.50
N PRO A 173 24.98 -5.99 -0.88
CA PRO A 173 26.24 -6.74 -0.98
C PRO A 173 26.20 -8.14 -0.35
N TYR A 174 25.20 -8.45 0.44
CA TYR A 174 25.08 -9.71 1.20
C TYR A 174 24.04 -10.66 0.62
N PHE A 175 23.30 -10.24 -0.42
CA PHE A 175 22.23 -11.03 -1.03
C PHE A 175 22.42 -11.14 -2.54
N ASP A 176 22.00 -12.27 -3.11
CA ASP A 176 21.87 -12.43 -4.54
C ASP A 176 20.63 -11.70 -5.05
N PHE A 177 20.72 -10.37 -5.13
CA PHE A 177 19.66 -9.51 -5.61
C PHE A 177 20.17 -8.66 -6.79
N ASP A 178 19.56 -8.87 -7.95
CA ASP A 178 19.86 -8.14 -9.18
C ASP A 178 18.76 -7.10 -9.43
N MET A 179 19.09 -5.82 -9.28
CA MET A 179 18.15 -4.71 -9.43
C MET A 179 17.61 -4.59 -10.86
N ASP A 180 18.44 -4.87 -11.88
CA ASP A 180 18.02 -4.76 -13.27
C ASP A 180 17.05 -5.88 -13.63
N LYS A 181 17.30 -7.11 -13.15
CA LYS A 181 16.33 -8.21 -13.27
C LYS A 181 15.03 -7.89 -12.53
N CYS A 182 15.10 -7.33 -11.32
CA CYS A 182 13.92 -6.92 -10.58
C CYS A 182 13.07 -5.94 -11.39
N ARG A 183 13.69 -4.89 -11.95
CA ARG A 183 13.00 -3.91 -12.81
C ARG A 183 12.39 -4.57 -14.05
N ALA A 184 13.14 -5.46 -14.71
CA ALA A 184 12.65 -6.18 -15.87
C ALA A 184 11.44 -7.07 -15.53
N TYR A 185 11.46 -7.77 -14.40
CA TYR A 185 10.37 -8.64 -13.97
C TYR A 185 9.13 -7.86 -13.53
N VAL A 186 9.31 -6.69 -12.88
CA VAL A 186 8.20 -5.77 -12.59
C VAL A 186 7.58 -5.26 -13.89
N ALA A 187 8.40 -4.80 -14.85
CA ALA A 187 7.93 -4.30 -16.14
C ALA A 187 7.17 -5.35 -16.97
N LEU A 188 7.51 -6.65 -16.82
CA LEU A 188 6.74 -7.75 -17.44
C LEU A 188 5.30 -7.85 -16.89
N ARG A 189 5.04 -7.37 -15.66
CA ARG A 189 3.72 -7.40 -15.03
C ARG A 189 2.94 -6.12 -15.29
N ASN A 190 3.60 -4.99 -15.12
CA ASN A 190 3.03 -3.68 -15.41
C ASN A 190 4.16 -2.73 -15.87
N PRO A 191 4.25 -2.41 -17.15
CA PRO A 191 5.31 -1.55 -17.68
C PRO A 191 5.25 -0.11 -17.17
N ASN A 192 4.13 0.30 -16.57
CA ASN A 192 3.93 1.65 -16.02
C ASN A 192 4.36 1.75 -14.54
N THR A 193 4.68 0.63 -13.90
CA THR A 193 5.09 0.61 -12.48
C THR A 193 6.46 1.26 -12.31
N ARG A 194 6.54 2.29 -11.47
CA ARG A 194 7.83 2.88 -11.07
C ARG A 194 8.52 1.99 -10.03
N VAL A 195 9.83 1.78 -10.18
CA VAL A 195 10.64 1.03 -9.21
C VAL A 195 11.64 1.98 -8.57
N ILE A 196 11.51 2.21 -7.26
CA ILE A 196 12.33 3.14 -6.48
C ILE A 196 13.12 2.33 -5.45
N PRO A 197 14.46 2.28 -5.53
CA PRO A 197 15.29 1.68 -4.49
C PRO A 197 15.35 2.60 -3.28
N ILE A 198 15.14 2.03 -2.08
CA ILE A 198 15.18 2.77 -0.82
C ILE A 198 15.92 2.01 0.28
N CYS A 199 16.41 2.74 1.25
CA CYS A 199 16.78 2.20 2.56
C CYS A 199 16.02 2.98 3.64
N ALA A 200 14.91 2.46 4.13
CA ALA A 200 14.12 3.13 5.17
C ALA A 200 14.93 3.36 6.47
N ARG A 201 15.94 2.52 6.75
CA ARG A 201 16.82 2.68 7.92
C ARG A 201 17.71 3.93 7.82
N THR A 202 18.35 4.14 6.67
CA THR A 202 19.28 5.26 6.46
C THR A 202 18.61 6.52 5.94
N GLY A 203 17.49 6.40 5.24
CA GLY A 203 16.79 7.47 4.54
C GLY A 203 17.13 7.56 3.06
N GLU A 204 18.05 6.75 2.55
CA GLU A 204 18.43 6.73 1.14
C GLU A 204 17.21 6.40 0.26
N GLY A 205 17.00 7.18 -0.81
CA GLY A 205 15.90 7.04 -1.77
C GLY A 205 14.53 7.51 -1.25
N ILE A 206 14.42 7.94 0.03
CA ILE A 206 13.15 8.42 0.59
C ILE A 206 12.69 9.72 -0.07
N ASP A 207 13.61 10.59 -0.46
CA ASP A 207 13.27 11.85 -1.13
C ASP A 207 12.62 11.59 -2.50
N GLU A 208 13.14 10.65 -3.30
CA GLU A 208 12.54 10.25 -4.57
C GLU A 208 11.13 9.68 -4.38
N TRP A 209 10.94 8.85 -3.36
CA TRP A 209 9.65 8.33 -2.99
C TRP A 209 8.67 9.43 -2.55
N ALA A 210 9.12 10.33 -1.68
CA ALA A 210 8.32 11.45 -1.19
C ALA A 210 7.91 12.40 -2.32
N ASP A 211 8.82 12.70 -3.25
CA ASP A 211 8.53 13.54 -4.41
C ASP A 211 7.50 12.89 -5.33
N TRP A 212 7.63 11.60 -5.62
CA TRP A 212 6.61 10.86 -6.38
C TRP A 212 5.24 10.94 -5.70
N LEU A 213 5.18 10.73 -4.39
CA LEU A 213 3.92 10.76 -3.65
C LEU A 213 3.28 12.15 -3.65
N LYS A 214 4.08 13.21 -3.46
CA LYS A 214 3.60 14.61 -3.57
C LYS A 214 3.03 14.91 -4.95
N GLU A 215 3.68 14.43 -6.00
CA GLU A 215 3.20 14.58 -7.37
C GLU A 215 1.84 13.91 -7.56
N GLN A 216 1.66 12.68 -7.07
CA GLN A 216 0.38 11.97 -7.15
C GLN A 216 -0.72 12.68 -6.37
N VAL A 217 -0.43 13.14 -5.15
CA VAL A 217 -1.40 13.91 -4.33
C VAL A 217 -1.84 15.17 -5.06
N ARG A 218 -0.89 15.97 -5.59
CA ARG A 218 -1.21 17.21 -6.33
C ARG A 218 -2.05 16.94 -7.58
N ALA A 219 -1.68 15.93 -8.35
CA ALA A 219 -2.44 15.53 -9.54
C ALA A 219 -3.87 15.07 -9.20
N TRP A 220 -4.04 14.43 -8.06
CA TRP A 220 -5.36 14.02 -7.57
C TRP A 220 -6.21 15.21 -7.11
N GLN A 221 -5.62 16.20 -6.47
CA GLN A 221 -6.31 17.37 -5.90
C GLN A 221 -6.66 18.44 -6.96
N ALA A 222 -6.00 18.39 -8.11
CA ALA A 222 -6.31 19.26 -9.26
C ALA A 222 -7.70 18.94 -9.85
#